data_0d56f6a4e64567e6b12f2ba795a4d477
#
_entry.id   0d56f6a4e64567e6b12f2ba795a4d477
#
_cell.length_a   1.000
_cell.length_b   1.000
_cell.length_c   1.000
_cell.angle_alpha   90.00
_cell.angle_beta   90.00
_cell.angle_gamma   90.00
#
_symmetry.space_group_name_H-M   'P 1'
#
loop_
_entity.id
_entity.type
_entity.pdbx_description
1 polymer ?
#
loop_
_entity_poly.entity_id
_entity_poly.type
_entity_poly.pdbx_seq_one_letter_code
_entity_poly.pdbx_strand_id
1 'polypeptide(L)'
;MSIDHARLAALVAKDEITDVVHRVARGTDRLDHALIVSGYWPDGYDDHNSFRGGPVEFADWVLQVLAHFAATHHFLGQCRIELDDDRAHVETYCSAHHVGHPDDEGHVVDMRMGLRYCDRFERRGAEWRIAKRICAFDWAYYVESDRQWDFAADFTVGSRSRDDITYTRF
;
A
#
# COMPACT_ATOMS: atom_id res chain seq x y z
N MET A 1 -19.47 -18.86 -29.14
CA MET A 1 -19.62 -17.57 -28.40
C MET A 1 -18.49 -16.65 -28.84
N SER A 2 -18.80 -15.47 -29.40
CA SER A 2 -17.76 -14.47 -29.71
C SER A 2 -17.26 -13.83 -28.43
N ILE A 3 -15.95 -13.65 -28.33
CA ILE A 3 -15.34 -12.92 -27.20
C ILE A 3 -15.67 -11.44 -27.38
N ASP A 4 -16.21 -10.82 -26.34
CA ASP A 4 -16.39 -9.37 -26.28
C ASP A 4 -15.03 -8.74 -25.93
N HIS A 5 -14.33 -8.24 -26.93
CA HIS A 5 -12.99 -7.67 -26.78
C HIS A 5 -12.99 -6.40 -25.89
N ALA A 6 -14.04 -5.61 -25.91
CA ALA A 6 -14.13 -4.40 -25.06
C ALA A 6 -14.24 -4.81 -23.58
N ARG A 7 -15.07 -5.82 -23.29
CA ARG A 7 -15.18 -6.35 -21.93
C ARG A 7 -13.88 -7.00 -21.45
N LEU A 8 -13.18 -7.72 -22.32
CA LEU A 8 -11.89 -8.31 -21.99
C LEU A 8 -10.84 -7.22 -21.70
N ALA A 9 -10.76 -6.19 -22.52
CA ALA A 9 -9.86 -5.06 -22.31
C ALA A 9 -10.14 -4.34 -20.96
N ALA A 10 -11.42 -4.17 -20.61
CA ALA A 10 -11.80 -3.59 -19.34
C ALA A 10 -11.40 -4.46 -18.14
N LEU A 11 -11.49 -5.79 -18.25
CA LEU A 11 -11.03 -6.72 -17.21
C LEU A 11 -9.51 -6.64 -17.03
N VAL A 12 -8.75 -6.64 -18.12
CA VAL A 12 -7.28 -6.52 -18.09
C VAL A 12 -6.87 -5.20 -17.44
N ALA A 13 -7.47 -4.08 -17.85
CA ALA A 13 -7.18 -2.76 -17.26
C ALA A 13 -7.44 -2.73 -15.75
N LYS A 14 -8.54 -3.34 -15.29
CA LYS A 14 -8.84 -3.43 -13.86
C LYS A 14 -7.85 -4.29 -13.08
N ASP A 15 -7.39 -5.39 -13.66
CA ASP A 15 -6.38 -6.26 -13.07
C ASP A 15 -5.04 -5.52 -12.94
N GLU A 16 -4.58 -4.85 -14.01
CA GLU A 16 -3.37 -4.04 -14.02
C GLU A 16 -3.41 -2.90 -12.97
N ILE A 17 -4.54 -2.21 -12.84
CA ILE A 17 -4.74 -1.16 -11.83
C ILE A 17 -4.66 -1.77 -10.41
N THR A 18 -5.31 -2.90 -10.20
CA THR A 18 -5.31 -3.60 -8.90
C THR A 18 -3.90 -4.03 -8.51
N ASP A 19 -3.11 -4.54 -9.46
CA ASP A 19 -1.71 -4.89 -9.22
C ASP A 19 -0.87 -3.69 -8.78
N VAL A 20 -1.07 -2.52 -9.40
CA VAL A 20 -0.40 -1.27 -8.98
C VAL A 20 -0.76 -0.90 -7.54
N VAL A 21 -2.03 -0.97 -7.15
CA VAL A 21 -2.46 -0.67 -5.77
C VAL A 21 -1.80 -1.62 -4.77
N HIS A 22 -1.79 -2.92 -5.05
CA HIS A 22 -1.15 -3.95 -4.22
C HIS A 22 0.37 -3.74 -4.13
N ARG A 23 1.00 -3.39 -5.24
CA ARG A 23 2.45 -3.14 -5.32
C ARG A 23 2.89 -1.97 -4.45
N VAL A 24 2.14 -0.85 -4.45
CA VAL A 24 2.42 0.29 -3.59
C VAL A 24 2.26 -0.08 -2.11
N ALA A 25 1.17 -0.73 -1.73
CA ALA A 25 0.94 -1.17 -0.35
C ALA A 25 2.04 -2.13 0.13
N ARG A 26 2.45 -3.08 -0.72
CA ARG A 26 3.59 -3.94 -0.42
C ARG A 26 4.89 -3.16 -0.26
N GLY A 27 5.11 -2.14 -1.10
CA GLY A 27 6.29 -1.27 -1.01
C GLY A 27 6.38 -0.57 0.34
N THR A 28 5.27 -0.07 0.86
CA THR A 28 5.21 0.56 2.19
C THR A 28 5.51 -0.45 3.29
N ASP A 29 4.92 -1.64 3.26
CA ASP A 29 5.13 -2.66 4.30
C ASP A 29 6.56 -3.24 4.31
N ARG A 30 7.22 -3.30 3.17
CA ARG A 30 8.59 -3.84 3.02
C ARG A 30 9.67 -2.76 2.98
N LEU A 31 9.30 -1.49 3.20
CA LEU A 31 10.20 -0.33 3.12
C LEU A 31 10.95 -0.28 1.77
N ASP A 32 10.26 -0.64 0.68
CA ASP A 32 10.82 -0.69 -0.66
C ASP A 32 10.48 0.59 -1.43
N HIS A 33 11.39 1.57 -1.37
CA HIS A 33 11.24 2.87 -2.04
C HIS A 33 10.93 2.73 -3.53
N ALA A 34 11.71 1.89 -4.24
CA ALA A 34 11.55 1.72 -5.69
C ALA A 34 10.18 1.14 -6.05
N LEU A 35 9.67 0.23 -5.21
CA LEU A 35 8.37 -0.39 -5.40
C LEU A 35 7.24 0.63 -5.21
N ILE A 36 7.34 1.52 -4.21
CA ILE A 36 6.39 2.61 -3.99
C ILE A 36 6.36 3.54 -5.21
N VAL A 37 7.52 4.09 -5.58
CA VAL A 37 7.64 5.06 -6.69
C VAL A 37 7.14 4.46 -8.00
N SER A 38 7.38 3.16 -8.25
CA SER A 38 6.95 2.50 -9.48
C SER A 38 5.44 2.48 -9.71
N GLY A 39 4.65 2.69 -8.66
CA GLY A 39 3.19 2.74 -8.76
C GLY A 39 2.64 4.07 -9.25
N TYR A 40 3.45 5.11 -9.29
CA TYR A 40 3.04 6.46 -9.68
C TYR A 40 3.65 6.88 -11.01
N TRP A 41 2.98 7.82 -11.69
CA TRP A 41 3.62 8.59 -12.73
C TRP A 41 4.63 9.57 -12.12
N PRO A 42 5.76 9.90 -12.79
CA PRO A 42 6.78 10.82 -12.25
C PRO A 42 6.25 12.22 -11.88
N ASP A 43 5.20 12.67 -12.56
CA ASP A 43 4.47 13.91 -12.32
C ASP A 43 3.23 13.70 -11.44
N GLY A 44 3.12 12.54 -10.78
CA GLY A 44 2.02 12.19 -9.91
C GLY A 44 2.02 13.01 -8.62
N TYR A 45 0.93 12.89 -7.87
CA TYR A 45 0.73 13.61 -6.62
C TYR A 45 0.11 12.71 -5.56
N ASP A 46 0.64 12.80 -4.34
CA ASP A 46 0.12 12.09 -3.17
C ASP A 46 -0.27 13.07 -2.06
N ASP A 47 -1.46 12.86 -1.48
CA ASP A 47 -1.95 13.57 -0.30
C ASP A 47 -2.32 12.57 0.80
N HIS A 48 -1.43 12.44 1.78
CA HIS A 48 -1.63 11.69 3.02
C HIS A 48 -1.94 12.62 4.22
N ASN A 49 -2.53 13.78 3.98
CA ASN A 49 -2.84 14.82 4.97
C ASN A 49 -1.58 15.41 5.64
N SER A 50 -0.77 14.60 6.31
CA SER A 50 0.50 15.02 6.93
C SER A 50 1.63 15.20 5.91
N PHE A 51 1.47 14.66 4.71
CA PHE A 51 2.35 14.83 3.57
C PHE A 51 1.54 15.23 2.34
N ARG A 52 2.12 16.09 1.51
CA ARG A 52 1.61 16.46 0.18
C ARG A 52 2.76 16.71 -0.75
N GLY A 53 2.82 16.01 -1.87
CA GLY A 53 3.92 16.18 -2.82
C GLY A 53 3.98 15.13 -3.92
N GLY A 54 5.14 15.05 -4.57
CA GLY A 54 5.44 14.08 -5.62
C GLY A 54 5.73 12.67 -5.10
N PRO A 55 5.78 11.68 -6.00
CA PRO A 55 5.92 10.28 -5.60
C PRO A 55 7.26 9.93 -4.92
N VAL A 56 8.35 10.59 -5.31
CA VAL A 56 9.68 10.35 -4.72
C VAL A 56 9.70 10.88 -3.30
N GLU A 57 9.26 12.12 -3.13
CA GLU A 57 9.18 12.78 -1.82
C GLU A 57 8.19 12.06 -0.89
N PHE A 58 7.10 11.52 -1.45
CA PHE A 58 6.17 10.66 -0.70
C PHE A 58 6.86 9.40 -0.20
N ALA A 59 7.58 8.70 -1.08
CA ALA A 59 8.30 7.48 -0.70
C ALA A 59 9.34 7.77 0.38
N ASP A 60 10.13 8.84 0.24
CA ASP A 60 11.11 9.26 1.24
C ASP A 60 10.46 9.53 2.60
N TRP A 61 9.37 10.30 2.61
CA TRP A 61 8.64 10.66 3.84
C TRP A 61 8.02 9.44 4.49
N VAL A 62 7.26 8.63 3.74
CA VAL A 62 6.54 7.49 4.31
C VAL A 62 7.48 6.45 4.89
N LEU A 63 8.62 6.20 4.25
CA LEU A 63 9.61 5.25 4.75
C LEU A 63 10.27 5.74 6.05
N GLN A 64 10.52 7.03 6.19
CA GLN A 64 11.00 7.60 7.45
C GLN A 64 9.97 7.41 8.58
N VAL A 65 8.70 7.68 8.31
CA VAL A 65 7.62 7.48 9.30
C VAL A 65 7.49 6.01 9.68
N LEU A 66 7.44 5.12 8.68
CA LEU A 66 7.20 3.70 8.93
C LEU A 66 8.41 2.98 9.54
N ALA A 67 9.62 3.48 9.39
CA ALA A 67 10.81 2.91 10.02
C ALA A 67 10.77 2.93 11.56
N HIS A 68 9.91 3.77 12.17
CA HIS A 68 9.73 3.83 13.60
C HIS A 68 8.86 2.70 14.18
N PHE A 69 8.24 1.89 13.32
CA PHE A 69 7.41 0.77 13.74
C PHE A 69 8.16 -0.57 13.57
N ALA A 70 7.90 -1.52 14.44
CA ALA A 70 8.43 -2.88 14.33
C ALA A 70 7.85 -3.62 13.12
N ALA A 71 6.55 -3.40 12.86
CA ALA A 71 5.86 -3.99 11.72
C ALA A 71 4.76 -3.06 11.22
N THR A 72 4.47 -3.13 9.92
CA THR A 72 3.27 -2.53 9.34
C THR A 72 2.56 -3.52 8.44
N HIS A 73 1.25 -3.38 8.36
CA HIS A 73 0.42 -4.24 7.55
C HIS A 73 -0.72 -3.43 6.94
N HIS A 74 -0.66 -3.20 5.64
CA HIS A 74 -1.72 -2.54 4.88
C HIS A 74 -2.59 -3.61 4.21
N PHE A 75 -3.65 -4.04 4.90
CA PHE A 75 -4.60 -5.00 4.37
C PHE A 75 -5.60 -4.29 3.48
N LEU A 76 -5.57 -4.58 2.17
CA LEU A 76 -6.46 -3.98 1.19
C LEU A 76 -7.74 -4.79 1.06
N GLY A 77 -8.85 -4.08 1.14
CA GLY A 77 -10.19 -4.61 0.96
C GLY A 77 -10.73 -4.37 -0.45
N GLN A 78 -11.98 -3.92 -0.54
CA GLN A 78 -12.65 -3.65 -1.81
C GLN A 78 -11.85 -2.61 -2.63
N CYS A 79 -11.68 -2.92 -3.90
CA CYS A 79 -11.10 -2.02 -4.89
C CYS A 79 -12.15 -1.75 -5.97
N ARG A 80 -12.84 -0.61 -5.89
CA ARG A 80 -13.81 -0.19 -6.89
C ARG A 80 -13.13 0.61 -7.97
N ILE A 81 -13.23 0.16 -9.22
CA ILE A 81 -12.58 0.77 -10.37
C ILE A 81 -13.62 1.18 -11.40
N GLU A 82 -13.67 2.46 -11.71
CA GLU A 82 -14.49 3.07 -12.75
C GLU A 82 -13.57 3.56 -13.87
N LEU A 83 -13.60 2.84 -15.01
CA LEU A 83 -12.79 3.17 -16.18
C LEU A 83 -13.46 4.29 -16.99
N ASP A 84 -12.66 5.23 -17.45
CA ASP A 84 -13.03 6.35 -18.33
C ASP A 84 -11.91 6.52 -19.38
N ASP A 85 -11.96 5.75 -20.45
CA ASP A 85 -10.95 5.64 -21.51
C ASP A 85 -9.54 5.36 -20.93
N ASP A 86 -8.65 6.34 -21.00
CA ASP A 86 -7.26 6.27 -20.48
C ASP A 86 -7.16 6.80 -19.04
N ARG A 87 -8.28 6.94 -18.35
CA ARG A 87 -8.37 7.30 -16.93
C ARG A 87 -9.17 6.28 -16.15
N ALA A 88 -8.93 6.22 -14.85
CA ALA A 88 -9.78 5.48 -13.94
C ALA A 88 -9.89 6.21 -12.60
N HIS A 89 -11.10 6.18 -12.03
CA HIS A 89 -11.33 6.52 -10.63
C HIS A 89 -11.35 5.25 -9.81
N VAL A 90 -10.50 5.20 -8.78
CA VAL A 90 -10.28 3.99 -7.99
C VAL A 90 -10.45 4.33 -6.51
N GLU A 91 -11.30 3.58 -5.83
CA GLU A 91 -11.47 3.65 -4.39
C GLU A 91 -11.08 2.31 -3.78
N THR A 92 -10.03 2.30 -2.95
CA THR A 92 -9.56 1.09 -2.29
C THR A 92 -9.63 1.25 -0.79
N TYR A 93 -10.36 0.36 -0.12
CA TYR A 93 -10.40 0.29 1.34
C TYR A 93 -9.11 -0.32 1.88
N CYS A 94 -8.59 0.27 2.94
CA CYS A 94 -7.39 -0.21 3.61
C CYS A 94 -7.60 -0.25 5.12
N SER A 95 -7.26 -1.39 5.73
CA SER A 95 -7.05 -1.51 7.17
C SER A 95 -5.55 -1.54 7.42
N ALA A 96 -5.02 -0.48 8.01
CA ALA A 96 -3.59 -0.34 8.27
C ALA A 96 -3.28 -0.57 9.75
N HIS A 97 -2.28 -1.40 10.01
CA HIS A 97 -1.71 -1.67 11.31
C HIS A 97 -0.27 -1.14 11.36
N HIS A 98 0.05 -0.43 12.42
CA HIS A 98 1.39 0.09 12.67
C HIS A 98 1.81 -0.33 14.07
N VAL A 99 2.47 -1.47 14.15
CA VAL A 99 2.86 -2.10 15.42
C VAL A 99 4.16 -1.47 15.91
N GLY A 100 4.11 -0.85 17.07
CA GLY A 100 5.27 -0.25 17.73
C GLY A 100 6.28 -1.30 18.20
N HIS A 101 7.49 -0.83 18.55
CA HIS A 101 8.44 -1.67 19.27
C HIS A 101 7.96 -1.88 20.71
N PRO A 102 8.22 -3.05 21.32
CA PRO A 102 7.97 -3.26 22.74
C PRO A 102 8.71 -2.20 23.60
N ASP A 103 8.06 -1.71 24.65
CA ASP A 103 8.73 -0.93 25.67
C ASP A 103 9.57 -1.82 26.61
N ASP A 104 10.16 -1.21 27.66
CA ASP A 104 11.01 -1.92 28.63
C ASP A 104 10.23 -2.98 29.44
N GLU A 105 8.90 -2.87 29.51
CA GLU A 105 8.01 -3.80 30.21
C GLU A 105 7.41 -4.86 29.24
N GLY A 106 7.66 -4.73 27.94
CA GLY A 106 7.18 -5.61 26.88
C GLY A 106 5.81 -5.23 26.31
N HIS A 107 5.25 -4.07 26.70
CA HIS A 107 4.00 -3.58 26.13
C HIS A 107 4.20 -3.11 24.69
N VAL A 108 3.22 -3.37 23.87
CA VAL A 108 3.20 -3.00 22.45
C VAL A 108 1.96 -2.19 22.14
N VAL A 109 2.15 -1.11 21.41
CA VAL A 109 1.05 -0.30 20.88
C VAL A 109 0.90 -0.57 19.40
N ASP A 110 -0.30 -0.96 18.96
CA ASP A 110 -0.70 -1.09 17.57
C ASP A 110 -1.62 0.08 17.21
N MET A 111 -1.13 1.00 16.38
CA MET A 111 -1.94 2.07 15.80
C MET A 111 -2.70 1.50 14.61
N ARG A 112 -4.01 1.43 14.74
CA ARG A 112 -4.91 0.91 13.70
C ARG A 112 -5.69 2.02 13.04
N MET A 113 -5.79 1.94 11.72
CA MET A 113 -6.52 2.91 10.92
C MET A 113 -7.35 2.23 9.85
N GLY A 114 -8.58 2.71 9.68
CA GLY A 114 -9.36 2.47 8.48
C GLY A 114 -9.32 3.70 7.59
N LEU A 115 -8.95 3.50 6.35
CA LEU A 115 -8.81 4.56 5.39
C LEU A 115 -9.17 4.09 3.98
N ARG A 116 -9.34 5.03 3.08
CA ARG A 116 -9.53 4.75 1.67
C ARG A 116 -8.50 5.51 0.85
N TYR A 117 -7.88 4.81 -0.08
CA TYR A 117 -7.13 5.42 -1.17
C TYR A 117 -8.11 5.83 -2.26
N CYS A 118 -8.23 7.14 -2.49
CA CYS A 118 -9.02 7.73 -3.54
C CYS A 118 -8.09 8.16 -4.66
N ASP A 119 -7.97 7.30 -5.68
CA ASP A 119 -6.96 7.43 -6.72
C ASP A 119 -7.57 7.86 -8.05
N ARG A 120 -6.86 8.74 -8.76
CA ARG A 120 -6.97 8.91 -10.19
C ARG A 120 -5.80 8.19 -10.85
N PHE A 121 -6.12 7.17 -11.62
CA PHE A 121 -5.18 6.49 -12.49
C PHE A 121 -5.21 7.09 -13.88
N GLU A 122 -4.09 7.02 -14.57
CA GLU A 122 -3.95 7.33 -16.00
C GLU A 122 -3.19 6.21 -16.69
N ARG A 123 -3.67 5.87 -17.90
CA ARG A 123 -2.93 5.01 -18.81
C ARG A 123 -2.12 5.88 -19.74
N ARG A 124 -0.81 5.69 -19.75
CA ARG A 124 0.11 6.36 -20.66
C ARG A 124 0.90 5.31 -21.43
N GLY A 125 0.65 5.20 -22.72
CA GLY A 125 1.10 4.08 -23.53
C GLY A 125 0.41 2.77 -23.11
N ALA A 126 1.17 1.78 -22.65
CA ALA A 126 0.64 0.49 -22.23
C ALA A 126 0.53 0.34 -20.69
N GLU A 127 0.82 1.36 -19.90
CA GLU A 127 0.92 1.25 -18.45
C GLU A 127 -0.12 2.09 -17.72
N TRP A 128 -0.74 1.49 -16.71
CA TRP A 128 -1.56 2.17 -15.72
C TRP A 128 -0.74 2.52 -14.49
N ARG A 129 -0.77 3.80 -14.07
CA ARG A 129 -0.15 4.25 -12.81
C ARG A 129 -1.01 5.31 -12.14
N ILE A 130 -0.77 5.53 -10.86
CA ILE A 130 -1.39 6.59 -10.07
C ILE A 130 -0.89 7.94 -10.57
N ALA A 131 -1.82 8.79 -11.02
CA ALA A 131 -1.56 10.19 -11.34
C ALA A 131 -1.85 11.09 -10.14
N LYS A 132 -2.82 10.69 -9.29
CA LYS A 132 -3.13 11.40 -8.04
C LYS A 132 -3.71 10.42 -7.03
N ARG A 133 -3.23 10.47 -5.79
CA ARG A 133 -3.81 9.80 -4.62
C ARG A 133 -4.23 10.83 -3.59
N ILE A 134 -5.37 10.59 -2.95
CA ILE A 134 -5.79 11.24 -1.71
C ILE A 134 -6.15 10.14 -0.72
N CYS A 135 -5.54 10.16 0.47
CA CYS A 135 -5.94 9.31 1.58
C CYS A 135 -7.09 9.95 2.35
N ALA A 136 -8.23 9.27 2.37
CA ALA A 136 -9.37 9.62 3.20
C ALA A 136 -9.36 8.72 4.45
N PHE A 137 -9.12 9.30 5.63
CA PHE A 137 -9.11 8.56 6.89
C PHE A 137 -10.52 8.51 7.45
N ASP A 138 -11.04 7.31 7.70
CA ASP A 138 -12.38 7.09 8.23
C ASP A 138 -12.38 6.96 9.76
N TRP A 139 -11.36 6.28 10.33
CA TRP A 139 -11.17 6.13 11.77
C TRP A 139 -9.72 5.78 12.10
N ALA A 140 -9.30 6.06 13.34
CA ALA A 140 -8.02 5.63 13.90
C ALA A 140 -8.13 5.44 15.41
N TYR A 141 -7.44 4.46 15.96
CA TYR A 141 -7.32 4.23 17.41
C TYR A 141 -6.06 3.42 17.73
N TYR A 142 -5.68 3.43 19.02
CA TYR A 142 -4.60 2.62 19.52
C TYR A 142 -5.12 1.39 20.23
N VAL A 143 -4.45 0.26 20.03
CA VAL A 143 -4.66 -0.98 20.79
C VAL A 143 -3.39 -1.28 21.54
N GLU A 144 -3.48 -1.34 22.84
CA GLU A 144 -2.40 -1.73 23.73
C GLU A 144 -2.45 -3.24 23.96
N SER A 145 -1.29 -3.87 23.99
CA SER A 145 -1.14 -5.30 24.28
C SER A 145 -0.06 -5.48 25.34
N ASP A 146 -0.38 -6.23 26.38
CA ASP A 146 0.55 -6.51 27.48
C ASP A 146 1.73 -7.36 27.07
N ARG A 147 1.61 -8.11 25.98
CA ARG A 147 2.66 -9.01 25.51
C ARG A 147 2.47 -9.40 24.05
N GLN A 148 3.57 -9.40 23.30
CA GLN A 148 3.64 -10.10 22.01
C GLN A 148 3.84 -11.61 22.23
N TRP A 149 3.34 -12.38 21.28
CA TRP A 149 3.65 -13.81 21.22
C TRP A 149 5.04 -14.00 20.59
N ASP A 150 5.89 -14.75 21.29
CA ASP A 150 7.24 -15.06 20.81
C ASP A 150 7.18 -16.17 19.75
N PHE A 151 7.69 -15.89 18.56
CA PHE A 151 7.80 -16.90 17.51
C PHE A 151 8.85 -17.95 17.90
N ALA A 152 8.57 -19.24 17.61
CA ALA A 152 9.56 -20.28 17.74
C ALA A 152 10.75 -20.04 16.80
N ALA A 153 11.93 -20.54 17.18
CA ALA A 153 13.18 -20.26 16.44
C ALA A 153 13.21 -20.81 15.00
N ASP A 154 12.34 -21.75 14.68
CA ASP A 154 12.19 -22.36 13.35
C ASP A 154 11.11 -21.69 12.49
N PHE A 155 10.46 -20.62 13.00
CA PHE A 155 9.46 -19.89 12.23
C PHE A 155 10.12 -18.99 11.19
N THR A 156 9.55 -18.98 9.99
CA THR A 156 9.87 -17.98 8.99
C THR A 156 9.17 -16.68 9.37
N VAL A 157 9.93 -15.73 9.90
CA VAL A 157 9.43 -14.42 10.29
C VAL A 157 9.59 -13.45 9.12
N GLY A 158 8.56 -12.65 8.85
CA GLY A 158 8.61 -11.60 7.81
C GLY A 158 9.66 -10.54 8.13
N SER A 159 10.27 -9.99 7.09
CA SER A 159 11.26 -8.92 7.18
C SER A 159 10.80 -7.69 6.42
N ARG A 160 11.22 -6.51 6.89
CA ARG A 160 10.97 -5.22 6.24
C ARG A 160 12.18 -4.78 5.43
N SER A 161 12.78 -5.72 4.72
CA SER A 161 13.95 -5.50 3.87
C SER A 161 13.91 -6.42 2.66
N ARG A 162 14.94 -6.31 1.81
CA ARG A 162 15.15 -7.21 0.68
C ARG A 162 15.50 -8.65 1.08
N ASP A 163 15.75 -8.90 2.36
CA ASP A 163 15.98 -10.25 2.91
C ASP A 163 14.67 -11.00 3.20
N ASP A 164 13.51 -10.35 3.06
CA ASP A 164 12.21 -10.99 3.19
C ASP A 164 12.09 -12.14 2.18
N ILE A 165 11.57 -13.28 2.65
CA ILE A 165 11.45 -14.51 1.85
C ILE A 165 10.74 -14.28 0.51
N THR A 166 9.84 -13.32 0.43
CA THR A 166 9.09 -13.03 -0.80
C THR A 166 9.94 -12.41 -1.91
N TYR A 167 11.16 -11.94 -1.61
CA TYR A 167 12.11 -11.48 -2.64
C TYR A 167 12.98 -12.61 -3.18
N THR A 168 13.16 -13.71 -2.46
CA THR A 168 13.99 -14.84 -2.88
C THR A 168 13.28 -15.78 -3.84
N ARG A 169 11.95 -15.70 -3.93
CA ARG A 169 11.11 -16.56 -4.79
C ARG A 169 11.50 -18.02 -4.65
N PHE A 170 11.40 -18.52 -3.41
CA PHE A 170 11.72 -19.91 -3.00
C PHE A 170 11.47 -20.97 -4.03
#